data_19ab5fa033bb9e4bbe75e6c8d0c7b26b
#
_entry.id   19ab5fa033bb9e4bbe75e6c8d0c7b26b
#
_cell.length_a   1.000
_cell.length_b   1.000
_cell.length_c   1.000
_cell.angle_alpha   90.00
_cell.angle_beta   90.00
_cell.angle_gamma   90.00
#
_symmetry.space_group_name_H-M   'P 1'
#
loop_
_entity.id
_entity.type
_entity.pdbx_description
1 polymer ?
#
loop_
_entity_poly.entity_id
_entity_poly.type
_entity_poly.pdbx_seq_one_letter_code
_entity_poly.pdbx_strand_id
1 'polypeptide(L)'
;MNESIYSSKTLSYFACLLTRILHPDYQKEVKKRGELDLFDYKGVANPLPKYFEEILTDNNCFGMGRALRQYANIKANYINSFVEHGYFFGDYVQQMEKITFAKQILTFGEIRKKHIEKQINDKKIIPIGPYIHYASYFCNEEEMANLKKKLGRTLLVFFSHAATGCSVSFDLDYIISKIEDVRSGFDTVVISLFWSDITDEMVAALEKKGYIIFSAGHRYDYNFLARQKTVIALADATMSNNIGTHIAYCTYMGKPHWIVRQEVKYSSKDGKGEGNLNVVKQIKQDVSSAMEKEELMNTFAKYNEYLTDEQRSVASKYFGFEYVRTPEQMREILL
;
A
#
# COMPACT_ATOMS: atom_id res chain seq x y z
N MET A 1 -6.75 1.13 -19.38
CA MET A 1 -5.93 0.25 -20.27
C MET A 1 -6.89 -0.72 -20.88
N ASN A 2 -6.69 -1.14 -22.15
CA ASN A 2 -7.62 -2.06 -22.80
C ASN A 2 -7.52 -3.43 -22.09
N GLU A 3 -8.65 -4.08 -21.78
CA GLU A 3 -8.73 -5.38 -21.10
C GLU A 3 -7.94 -6.48 -21.83
N SER A 4 -7.86 -6.39 -23.17
CA SER A 4 -7.07 -7.31 -24.00
C SER A 4 -5.58 -7.40 -23.60
N ILE A 5 -5.00 -6.35 -23.01
CA ILE A 5 -3.62 -6.40 -22.54
C ILE A 5 -3.49 -7.35 -21.34
N TYR A 6 -4.45 -7.35 -20.43
CA TYR A 6 -4.41 -8.22 -19.24
C TYR A 6 -4.64 -9.69 -19.56
N SER A 7 -5.46 -9.97 -20.58
CA SER A 7 -5.83 -11.34 -20.97
C SER A 7 -4.83 -12.02 -21.90
N SER A 8 -3.88 -11.28 -22.49
CA SER A 8 -2.93 -11.80 -23.48
C SER A 8 -1.49 -11.55 -23.07
N LYS A 9 -0.72 -12.61 -22.85
CA LYS A 9 0.73 -12.53 -22.58
C LYS A 9 1.48 -11.77 -23.67
N THR A 10 1.13 -12.01 -24.94
CA THR A 10 1.75 -11.36 -26.10
C THR A 10 1.49 -9.85 -26.11
N LEU A 11 0.22 -9.44 -25.92
CA LEU A 11 -0.14 -8.02 -25.88
C LEU A 11 0.49 -7.30 -24.68
N SER A 12 0.53 -7.95 -23.52
CA SER A 12 1.25 -7.43 -22.35
C SER A 12 2.74 -7.23 -22.61
N TYR A 13 3.38 -8.19 -23.29
CA TYR A 13 4.80 -8.06 -23.67
C TYR A 13 5.03 -6.85 -24.58
N PHE A 14 4.21 -6.67 -25.63
CA PHE A 14 4.30 -5.49 -26.50
C PHE A 14 4.00 -4.19 -25.73
N ALA A 15 3.04 -4.18 -24.82
CA ALA A 15 2.79 -3.02 -23.97
C ALA A 15 4.01 -2.65 -23.10
N CYS A 16 4.71 -3.64 -22.53
CA CYS A 16 5.95 -3.42 -21.81
C CYS A 16 7.03 -2.81 -22.70
N LEU A 17 7.24 -3.38 -23.89
CA LEU A 17 8.23 -2.84 -24.84
C LEU A 17 7.89 -1.39 -25.22
N LEU A 18 6.63 -1.12 -25.53
CA LEU A 18 6.19 0.22 -25.91
C LEU A 18 6.43 1.23 -24.78
N THR A 19 6.08 0.90 -23.52
CA THR A 19 6.32 1.82 -22.39
C THR A 19 7.80 2.09 -22.17
N ARG A 20 8.68 1.10 -22.40
CA ARG A 20 10.14 1.26 -22.29
C ARG A 20 10.70 2.17 -23.38
N ILE A 21 10.18 2.05 -24.60
CA ILE A 21 10.59 2.91 -25.73
C ILE A 21 10.11 4.35 -25.51
N LEU A 22 8.87 4.52 -25.06
CA LEU A 22 8.28 5.85 -24.82
C LEU A 22 8.87 6.58 -23.62
N HIS A 23 9.42 5.85 -22.66
CA HIS A 23 9.94 6.42 -21.40
C HIS A 23 11.34 5.90 -21.08
N PRO A 24 12.36 6.18 -21.92
CA PRO A 24 13.72 5.67 -21.73
C PRO A 24 14.38 6.20 -20.45
N ASP A 25 14.01 7.38 -20.00
CA ASP A 25 14.57 8.03 -18.80
C ASP A 25 13.96 7.53 -17.49
N TYR A 26 12.93 6.68 -17.52
CA TYR A 26 12.25 6.21 -16.32
C TYR A 26 13.22 5.60 -15.30
N GLN A 27 14.09 4.69 -15.74
CA GLN A 27 15.04 4.01 -14.85
C GLN A 27 16.03 5.00 -14.20
N LYS A 28 16.47 6.00 -14.96
CA LYS A 28 17.34 7.07 -14.45
C LYS A 28 16.62 7.91 -13.42
N GLU A 29 15.36 8.28 -13.68
CA GLU A 29 14.54 9.06 -12.74
C GLU A 29 14.28 8.31 -11.45
N VAL A 30 13.88 7.04 -11.51
CA VAL A 30 13.61 6.27 -10.28
C VAL A 30 14.88 5.96 -9.50
N LYS A 31 16.02 5.77 -10.19
CA LYS A 31 17.33 5.67 -9.52
C LYS A 31 17.66 6.95 -8.76
N LYS A 32 17.50 8.14 -9.39
CA LYS A 32 17.66 9.43 -8.73
C LYS A 32 16.78 9.58 -7.50
N ARG A 33 15.51 9.13 -7.57
CA ARG A 33 14.61 9.12 -6.41
C ARG A 33 15.06 8.17 -5.32
N GLY A 34 15.80 7.13 -5.66
CA GLY A 34 16.43 6.22 -4.69
C GLY A 34 17.57 6.86 -3.89
N GLU A 35 18.07 8.02 -4.32
CA GLU A 35 19.15 8.78 -3.67
C GLU A 35 18.61 9.98 -2.84
N LEU A 36 17.29 10.24 -2.88
CA LEU A 36 16.66 11.32 -2.11
C LEU A 36 16.53 10.94 -0.63
N ASP A 37 16.48 11.97 0.23
CA ASP A 37 16.13 11.78 1.64
C ASP A 37 14.77 11.10 1.79
N LEU A 38 14.60 10.26 2.82
CA LEU A 38 13.36 9.55 3.09
C LEU A 38 12.15 10.48 3.19
N PHE A 39 12.35 11.72 3.68
CA PHE A 39 11.31 12.73 3.87
C PHE A 39 11.24 13.77 2.75
N ASP A 40 11.99 13.60 1.66
CA ASP A 40 11.79 14.44 0.47
C ASP A 40 10.52 14.04 -0.30
N TYR A 41 9.37 14.30 0.34
CA TYR A 41 8.07 13.97 -0.25
C TYR A 41 7.84 14.68 -1.59
N LYS A 42 8.38 15.89 -1.78
CA LYS A 42 8.22 16.66 -3.03
C LYS A 42 8.93 15.97 -4.19
N GLY A 43 10.16 15.49 -3.97
CA GLY A 43 10.92 14.78 -4.98
C GLY A 43 10.29 13.47 -5.40
N VAL A 44 9.77 12.69 -4.45
CA VAL A 44 9.24 11.34 -4.73
C VAL A 44 7.78 11.34 -5.18
N ALA A 45 6.98 12.36 -4.83
CA ALA A 45 5.56 12.43 -5.18
C ALA A 45 5.30 12.91 -6.62
N ASN A 46 6.28 13.47 -7.30
CA ASN A 46 6.13 13.86 -8.70
C ASN A 46 5.62 12.69 -9.54
N PRO A 47 4.68 12.93 -10.49
CA PRO A 47 4.16 11.88 -11.34
C PRO A 47 5.27 11.17 -12.12
N LEU A 48 5.17 9.84 -12.19
CA LEU A 48 5.98 9.01 -13.09
C LEU A 48 5.12 8.53 -14.25
N PRO A 49 5.70 8.37 -15.45
CA PRO A 49 4.98 7.76 -16.56
C PRO A 49 4.66 6.30 -16.25
N LYS A 50 3.68 5.76 -16.95
CA LYS A 50 3.43 4.31 -16.95
C LYS A 50 4.63 3.61 -17.59
N TYR A 51 5.33 2.85 -16.78
CA TYR A 51 6.46 2.05 -17.23
C TYR A 51 6.31 0.65 -16.64
N PHE A 52 6.44 -0.37 -17.47
CA PHE A 52 6.26 -1.74 -17.07
C PHE A 52 7.58 -2.51 -17.14
N GLU A 53 8.10 -2.88 -15.98
CA GLU A 53 9.19 -3.85 -15.86
C GLU A 53 8.68 -5.27 -16.11
N GLU A 54 7.44 -5.54 -15.70
CA GLU A 54 6.78 -6.84 -15.79
C GLU A 54 5.62 -6.84 -16.76
N ILE A 55 5.45 -7.99 -17.44
CA ILE A 55 4.34 -8.22 -18.37
C ILE A 55 2.97 -8.32 -17.65
N LEU A 56 2.93 -8.74 -16.40
CA LEU A 56 1.78 -8.59 -15.53
C LEU A 56 1.77 -7.17 -14.99
N THR A 57 1.07 -6.28 -15.68
CA THR A 57 1.21 -4.83 -15.53
C THR A 57 0.91 -4.32 -14.13
N ASP A 58 -0.01 -4.95 -13.38
CA ASP A 58 -0.34 -4.56 -12.01
C ASP A 58 0.76 -4.90 -11.00
N ASN A 59 1.59 -5.90 -11.27
CA ASN A 59 2.75 -6.23 -10.45
C ASN A 59 3.78 -5.08 -10.39
N ASN A 60 3.74 -4.14 -11.35
CA ASN A 60 4.59 -2.95 -11.33
C ASN A 60 4.13 -1.89 -10.33
N CYS A 61 2.90 -1.99 -9.82
CA CYS A 61 2.40 -1.03 -8.84
C CYS A 61 3.13 -1.20 -7.50
N PHE A 62 3.52 -0.07 -6.89
CA PHE A 62 4.13 -0.02 -5.56
C PHE A 62 5.43 -0.82 -5.39
N GLY A 63 6.04 -1.26 -6.49
CA GLY A 63 7.24 -2.10 -6.49
C GLY A 63 7.03 -3.54 -6.02
N MET A 64 5.79 -4.03 -5.92
CA MET A 64 5.47 -5.33 -5.34
C MET A 64 6.11 -6.50 -6.09
N GLY A 65 5.93 -6.60 -7.40
CA GLY A 65 6.54 -7.68 -8.17
C GLY A 65 8.07 -7.68 -8.09
N ARG A 66 8.69 -6.49 -8.08
CA ARG A 66 10.14 -6.35 -7.90
C ARG A 66 10.58 -6.80 -6.51
N ALA A 67 9.87 -6.42 -5.45
CA ALA A 67 10.18 -6.84 -4.09
C ALA A 67 10.12 -8.37 -3.95
N LEU A 68 9.09 -9.01 -4.48
CA LEU A 68 8.94 -10.46 -4.48
C LEU A 68 10.08 -11.16 -5.24
N ARG A 69 10.47 -10.65 -6.44
CA ARG A 69 11.60 -11.22 -7.20
C ARG A 69 12.92 -11.08 -6.45
N GLN A 70 13.18 -9.91 -5.86
CA GLN A 70 14.39 -9.67 -5.09
C GLN A 70 14.47 -10.59 -3.88
N TYR A 71 13.38 -10.71 -3.11
CA TYR A 71 13.29 -11.58 -1.96
C TYR A 71 13.53 -13.05 -2.31
N ALA A 72 12.95 -13.52 -3.41
CA ALA A 72 13.09 -14.89 -3.90
C ALA A 72 14.38 -15.13 -4.73
N ASN A 73 15.25 -14.13 -4.85
CA ASN A 73 16.46 -14.17 -5.67
C ASN A 73 16.20 -14.64 -7.13
N ILE A 74 15.14 -14.08 -7.74
CA ILE A 74 14.74 -14.35 -9.13
C ILE A 74 15.29 -13.26 -10.04
N LYS A 75 16.12 -13.66 -11.02
CA LYS A 75 16.72 -12.74 -12.00
C LYS A 75 15.80 -12.41 -13.19
N ALA A 76 14.73 -13.20 -13.39
CA ALA A 76 13.76 -12.95 -14.44
C ALA A 76 13.07 -11.59 -14.30
N ASN A 77 12.68 -10.98 -15.44
CA ASN A 77 12.02 -9.67 -15.46
C ASN A 77 10.52 -9.73 -15.13
N TYR A 78 9.98 -10.92 -14.83
CA TYR A 78 8.58 -11.11 -14.46
C TYR A 78 8.40 -12.38 -13.64
N ILE A 79 7.27 -12.46 -12.96
CA ILE A 79 6.79 -13.65 -12.23
C ILE A 79 5.53 -14.17 -12.90
N ASN A 80 5.25 -15.48 -12.77
CA ASN A 80 4.07 -16.10 -13.37
C ASN A 80 2.78 -15.88 -12.56
N SER A 81 2.84 -15.06 -11.53
CA SER A 81 1.76 -14.82 -10.59
C SER A 81 1.26 -13.38 -10.69
N PHE A 82 -0.04 -13.20 -10.73
CA PHE A 82 -0.65 -11.89 -10.52
C PHE A 82 -0.62 -11.55 -9.02
N VAL A 83 -0.18 -10.35 -8.66
CA VAL A 83 -0.15 -9.88 -7.27
C VAL A 83 -1.31 -8.93 -7.06
N GLU A 84 -2.21 -9.25 -6.15
CA GLU A 84 -3.28 -8.35 -5.73
C GLU A 84 -2.67 -7.10 -5.08
N HIS A 85 -2.94 -5.90 -5.60
CA HIS A 85 -2.17 -4.70 -5.21
C HIS A 85 -2.73 -3.94 -3.99
N GLY A 86 -3.36 -4.62 -3.08
CA GLY A 86 -3.90 -4.10 -1.83
C GLY A 86 -4.86 -5.11 -1.23
N TYR A 87 -5.24 -4.92 0.03
CA TYR A 87 -6.25 -5.75 0.64
C TYR A 87 -7.65 -5.20 0.32
N PHE A 88 -8.48 -6.01 -0.29
CA PHE A 88 -9.89 -5.73 -0.51
C PHE A 88 -10.74 -6.52 0.47
N PHE A 89 -11.66 -5.83 1.12
CA PHE A 89 -12.59 -6.44 2.06
C PHE A 89 -13.81 -6.98 1.31
N GLY A 90 -14.33 -8.12 1.78
CA GLY A 90 -15.50 -8.76 1.22
C GLY A 90 -15.30 -9.37 -0.17
N ASP A 91 -16.40 -9.54 -0.91
CA ASP A 91 -16.45 -10.32 -2.14
C ASP A 91 -15.99 -9.53 -3.39
N TYR A 92 -15.58 -8.26 -3.26
CA TYR A 92 -15.10 -7.49 -4.40
C TYR A 92 -13.81 -8.12 -4.97
N VAL A 93 -13.81 -8.42 -6.27
CA VAL A 93 -12.66 -8.91 -7.04
C VAL A 93 -12.47 -8.02 -8.25
N GLN A 94 -11.26 -7.55 -8.47
CA GLN A 94 -10.96 -6.64 -9.58
C GLN A 94 -11.11 -7.36 -10.93
N GLN A 95 -11.53 -6.61 -11.95
CA GLN A 95 -11.66 -7.14 -13.30
C GLN A 95 -10.35 -7.72 -13.82
N MET A 96 -9.21 -7.08 -13.51
CA MET A 96 -7.89 -7.53 -13.94
C MET A 96 -7.51 -8.91 -13.36
N GLU A 97 -7.94 -9.20 -12.14
CA GLU A 97 -7.74 -10.53 -11.51
C GLU A 97 -8.50 -11.62 -12.24
N LYS A 98 -9.73 -11.29 -12.71
CA LYS A 98 -10.58 -12.25 -13.45
C LYS A 98 -10.02 -12.56 -14.82
N ILE A 99 -9.56 -11.54 -15.55
CA ILE A 99 -9.15 -11.67 -16.97
C ILE A 99 -7.66 -11.92 -17.18
N THR A 100 -6.81 -11.80 -16.14
CA THR A 100 -5.37 -11.99 -16.30
C THR A 100 -5.02 -13.35 -16.88
N PHE A 101 -4.01 -13.38 -17.76
CA PHE A 101 -3.45 -14.63 -18.29
C PHE A 101 -2.64 -15.43 -17.25
N ALA A 102 -2.34 -14.85 -16.09
CA ALA A 102 -1.68 -15.56 -15.00
C ALA A 102 -2.53 -16.73 -14.50
N LYS A 103 -1.88 -17.85 -14.19
CA LYS A 103 -2.55 -19.05 -13.68
C LYS A 103 -2.74 -19.05 -12.16
N GLN A 104 -2.14 -18.08 -11.49
CA GLN A 104 -2.23 -17.93 -10.05
C GLN A 104 -2.28 -16.47 -9.62
N ILE A 105 -2.94 -16.23 -8.49
CA ILE A 105 -3.10 -14.93 -7.86
C ILE A 105 -2.51 -15.02 -6.45
N LEU A 106 -1.64 -14.09 -6.12
CA LEU A 106 -1.07 -13.94 -4.78
C LEU A 106 -1.90 -12.94 -3.98
N THR A 107 -2.25 -13.30 -2.76
CA THR A 107 -3.08 -12.48 -1.87
C THR A 107 -2.58 -12.57 -0.42
N PHE A 108 -3.27 -11.92 0.51
CA PHE A 108 -2.84 -11.82 1.91
C PHE A 108 -3.07 -13.11 2.69
N GLY A 109 -4.32 -13.47 2.96
CA GLY A 109 -4.68 -14.56 3.86
C GLY A 109 -5.86 -15.39 3.38
N GLU A 110 -6.27 -16.36 4.20
CA GLU A 110 -7.30 -17.33 3.85
C GLU A 110 -8.69 -16.70 3.65
N ILE A 111 -9.02 -15.66 4.44
CA ILE A 111 -10.31 -14.97 4.27
C ILE A 111 -10.38 -14.35 2.87
N ARG A 112 -9.36 -13.59 2.48
CA ARG A 112 -9.32 -12.97 1.17
C ARG A 112 -9.30 -14.00 0.04
N LYS A 113 -8.55 -15.09 0.20
CA LYS A 113 -8.56 -16.23 -0.74
C LYS A 113 -9.97 -16.75 -0.96
N LYS A 114 -10.73 -17.02 0.10
CA LYS A 114 -12.12 -17.51 0.00
C LYS A 114 -13.04 -16.55 -0.76
N HIS A 115 -12.87 -15.23 -0.57
CA HIS A 115 -13.62 -14.23 -1.32
C HIS A 115 -13.30 -14.26 -2.81
N ILE A 116 -12.02 -14.41 -3.17
CA ILE A 116 -11.60 -14.51 -4.58
C ILE A 116 -12.11 -15.81 -5.20
N GLU A 117 -12.01 -16.94 -4.50
CA GLU A 117 -12.43 -18.27 -4.99
C GLU A 117 -13.94 -18.38 -5.25
N LYS A 118 -14.77 -17.52 -4.63
CA LYS A 118 -16.21 -17.44 -4.98
C LYS A 118 -16.45 -16.97 -6.42
N GLN A 119 -15.50 -16.24 -7.01
CA GLN A 119 -15.67 -15.60 -8.32
C GLN A 119 -14.67 -16.05 -9.38
N ILE A 120 -13.55 -16.66 -8.95
CA ILE A 120 -12.47 -17.15 -9.83
C ILE A 120 -12.20 -18.62 -9.48
N ASN A 121 -12.47 -19.52 -10.42
CA ASN A 121 -12.33 -20.97 -10.26
C ASN A 121 -11.29 -21.60 -11.19
N ASP A 122 -10.72 -20.81 -12.11
CA ASP A 122 -9.75 -21.25 -13.12
C ASP A 122 -8.30 -20.89 -12.75
N LYS A 123 -8.09 -20.27 -11.60
CA LYS A 123 -6.77 -19.83 -11.11
C LYS A 123 -6.50 -20.34 -9.70
N LYS A 124 -5.24 -20.61 -9.41
CA LYS A 124 -4.80 -20.96 -8.05
C LYS A 124 -4.66 -19.70 -7.22
N ILE A 125 -5.34 -19.62 -6.10
CA ILE A 125 -5.23 -18.48 -5.16
C ILE A 125 -4.29 -18.86 -4.02
N ILE A 126 -3.21 -18.10 -3.85
CA ILE A 126 -2.12 -18.43 -2.92
C ILE A 126 -1.95 -17.30 -1.91
N PRO A 127 -2.26 -17.54 -0.63
CA PRO A 127 -1.94 -16.62 0.45
C PRO A 127 -0.43 -16.54 0.65
N ILE A 128 0.07 -15.30 0.78
CA ILE A 128 1.50 -15.02 1.03
C ILE A 128 1.74 -14.03 2.18
N GLY A 129 0.68 -13.63 2.90
CA GLY A 129 0.80 -12.66 3.99
C GLY A 129 1.05 -11.23 3.53
N PRO A 130 1.41 -10.33 4.47
CA PRO A 130 1.64 -8.92 4.17
C PRO A 130 2.87 -8.70 3.28
N TYR A 131 2.71 -7.98 2.18
CA TYR A 131 3.77 -7.77 1.18
C TYR A 131 4.97 -6.99 1.73
N ILE A 132 4.78 -6.23 2.80
CA ILE A 132 5.85 -5.51 3.49
C ILE A 132 6.94 -6.45 4.03
N HIS A 133 6.60 -7.72 4.29
CA HIS A 133 7.57 -8.76 4.67
C HIS A 133 8.69 -8.89 3.63
N TYR A 134 8.32 -8.87 2.35
CA TYR A 134 9.20 -9.15 1.21
C TYR A 134 10.01 -7.94 0.74
N ALA A 135 9.67 -6.73 1.20
CA ALA A 135 10.42 -5.53 0.84
C ALA A 135 11.73 -5.44 1.64
N SER A 136 12.78 -4.92 1.01
CA SER A 136 13.96 -4.43 1.71
C SER A 136 13.66 -3.12 2.43
N TYR A 137 14.53 -2.69 3.36
CA TYR A 137 14.54 -1.32 3.83
C TYR A 137 15.09 -0.40 2.74
N PHE A 138 14.62 0.84 2.72
CA PHE A 138 15.11 1.88 1.82
C PHE A 138 16.44 2.44 2.29
N CYS A 139 16.60 2.61 3.59
CA CYS A 139 17.81 3.08 4.24
C CYS A 139 18.67 1.90 4.74
N ASN A 140 19.99 2.09 4.81
CA ASN A 140 20.88 1.16 5.48
C ASN A 140 20.75 1.27 7.01
N GLU A 141 21.44 0.40 7.77
CA GLU A 141 21.35 0.35 9.23
C GLU A 141 21.85 1.63 9.91
N GLU A 142 22.92 2.24 9.41
CA GLU A 142 23.46 3.49 9.94
C GLU A 142 22.51 4.67 9.72
N GLU A 143 21.95 4.79 8.51
CA GLU A 143 20.94 5.79 8.18
C GLU A 143 19.67 5.61 9.03
N MET A 144 19.22 4.37 9.22
CA MET A 144 18.08 4.05 10.10
C MET A 144 18.33 4.48 11.54
N ALA A 145 19.53 4.19 12.10
CA ALA A 145 19.88 4.57 13.45
C ALA A 145 19.95 6.11 13.62
N ASN A 146 20.53 6.79 12.64
CA ASN A 146 20.63 8.27 12.63
C ASN A 146 19.23 8.90 12.52
N LEU A 147 18.37 8.41 11.64
CA LEU A 147 17.00 8.88 11.51
C LEU A 147 16.21 8.63 12.80
N LYS A 148 16.31 7.44 13.40
CA LYS A 148 15.62 7.13 14.65
C LYS A 148 16.07 8.06 15.79
N LYS A 149 17.36 8.33 15.89
CA LYS A 149 17.90 9.27 16.88
C LYS A 149 17.37 10.69 16.68
N LYS A 150 17.26 11.14 15.41
CA LYS A 150 16.74 12.47 15.05
C LYS A 150 15.24 12.59 15.33
N LEU A 151 14.47 11.56 15.02
CA LEU A 151 13.02 11.57 15.15
C LEU A 151 12.54 11.35 16.59
N GLY A 152 13.32 10.66 17.43
CA GLY A 152 12.92 10.26 18.76
C GLY A 152 11.70 9.31 18.75
N ARG A 153 10.83 9.43 19.73
CA ARG A 153 9.56 8.68 19.79
C ARG A 153 8.59 9.25 18.75
N THR A 154 8.19 8.43 17.80
CA THR A 154 7.53 8.88 16.56
C THR A 154 6.13 8.28 16.41
N LEU A 155 5.14 9.16 16.19
CA LEU A 155 3.80 8.78 15.72
C LEU A 155 3.74 8.91 14.19
N LEU A 156 3.45 7.82 13.49
CA LEU A 156 3.20 7.82 12.05
C LEU A 156 1.70 7.76 11.76
N VAL A 157 1.19 8.75 11.04
CA VAL A 157 -0.24 8.89 10.74
C VAL A 157 -0.48 8.70 9.24
N PHE A 158 -1.37 7.79 8.89
CA PHE A 158 -1.80 7.54 7.51
C PHE A 158 -3.14 8.23 7.23
N PHE A 159 -3.15 9.12 6.27
CA PHE A 159 -4.40 9.71 5.81
C PHE A 159 -5.02 8.86 4.71
N SER A 160 -6.36 8.87 4.67
CA SER A 160 -7.13 8.29 3.57
C SER A 160 -6.67 8.87 2.25
N HIS A 161 -6.59 8.02 1.25
CA HIS A 161 -6.19 8.43 -0.09
C HIS A 161 -7.25 8.10 -1.13
N ALA A 162 -7.24 8.82 -2.23
CA ALA A 162 -8.13 8.60 -3.36
C ALA A 162 -7.61 7.51 -4.31
N ALA A 163 -8.54 6.84 -4.99
CA ALA A 163 -8.21 6.04 -6.17
C ALA A 163 -7.89 6.97 -7.37
N THR A 164 -7.23 6.43 -8.40
CA THR A 164 -6.87 7.19 -9.61
C THR A 164 -8.11 7.88 -10.23
N GLY A 165 -8.01 9.17 -10.47
CA GLY A 165 -9.10 10.00 -11.03
C GLY A 165 -10.18 10.40 -10.02
N CYS A 166 -10.02 10.04 -8.75
CA CYS A 166 -10.88 10.49 -7.67
C CYS A 166 -10.19 11.53 -6.78
N SER A 167 -11.00 12.23 -5.99
CA SER A 167 -10.57 13.03 -4.86
C SER A 167 -11.08 12.40 -3.58
N VAL A 168 -10.36 12.61 -2.49
CA VAL A 168 -10.76 12.22 -1.14
C VAL A 168 -10.94 13.47 -0.30
N SER A 169 -11.95 13.49 0.57
CA SER A 169 -12.15 14.55 1.56
C SER A 169 -12.57 13.96 2.90
N PHE A 170 -12.09 14.55 3.97
CA PHE A 170 -12.36 14.20 5.36
C PHE A 170 -12.14 15.44 6.23
N ASP A 171 -12.59 15.40 7.47
CA ASP A 171 -12.39 16.51 8.41
C ASP A 171 -10.92 16.51 8.90
N LEU A 172 -10.12 17.43 8.34
CA LEU A 172 -8.70 17.58 8.68
C LEU A 172 -8.51 18.11 10.10
N ASP A 173 -9.34 19.03 10.55
CA ASP A 173 -9.22 19.60 11.90
C ASP A 173 -9.55 18.54 12.96
N TYR A 174 -10.54 17.68 12.68
CA TYR A 174 -10.88 16.58 13.56
C TYR A 174 -9.74 15.58 13.72
N ILE A 175 -9.10 15.12 12.60
CA ILE A 175 -7.97 14.19 12.71
C ILE A 175 -6.76 14.86 13.38
N ILE A 176 -6.48 16.14 13.12
CA ILE A 176 -5.46 16.90 13.82
C ILE A 176 -5.76 16.95 15.31
N SER A 177 -7.00 17.22 15.73
CA SER A 177 -7.36 17.20 17.16
C SER A 177 -7.05 15.86 17.83
N LYS A 178 -7.29 14.74 17.11
CA LYS A 178 -6.98 13.39 17.61
C LYS A 178 -5.49 13.10 17.69
N ILE A 179 -4.69 13.66 16.79
CA ILE A 179 -3.23 13.62 16.89
C ILE A 179 -2.76 14.39 18.13
N GLU A 180 -3.31 15.60 18.36
CA GLU A 180 -2.95 16.43 19.50
C GLU A 180 -3.36 15.80 20.84
N ASP A 181 -4.46 15.01 20.90
CA ASP A 181 -4.86 14.25 22.11
C ASP A 181 -3.74 13.32 22.62
N VAL A 182 -2.86 12.83 21.75
CA VAL A 182 -1.75 11.92 22.09
C VAL A 182 -0.35 12.53 21.87
N ARG A 183 -0.29 13.74 21.36
CA ARG A 183 0.95 14.43 20.89
C ARG A 183 2.05 14.48 21.96
N SER A 184 1.67 14.69 23.21
CA SER A 184 2.61 14.80 24.34
C SER A 184 3.44 13.52 24.58
N GLY A 185 2.98 12.38 24.07
CA GLY A 185 3.69 11.10 24.15
C GLY A 185 4.75 10.90 23.05
N PHE A 186 4.94 11.85 22.13
CA PHE A 186 5.82 11.70 20.98
C PHE A 186 6.70 12.93 20.75
N ASP A 187 7.97 12.70 20.38
CA ASP A 187 8.89 13.76 19.97
C ASP A 187 8.52 14.26 18.58
N THR A 188 8.13 13.35 17.69
CA THR A 188 7.82 13.65 16.28
C THR A 188 6.50 13.05 15.85
N VAL A 189 5.76 13.81 15.03
CA VAL A 189 4.61 13.31 14.24
C VAL A 189 4.98 13.33 12.77
N VAL A 190 4.83 12.19 12.11
CA VAL A 190 5.03 12.03 10.66
C VAL A 190 3.68 11.74 10.00
N ILE A 191 3.32 12.53 9.00
CA ILE A 191 2.07 12.35 8.24
C ILE A 191 2.39 11.71 6.89
N SER A 192 1.89 10.50 6.68
CA SER A 192 2.01 9.78 5.41
C SER A 192 0.89 10.19 4.46
N LEU A 193 1.25 10.86 3.38
CA LEU A 193 0.36 11.30 2.33
C LEU A 193 0.58 10.49 1.04
N PHE A 194 -0.51 10.16 0.37
CA PHE A 194 -0.43 9.53 -0.94
C PHE A 194 -0.09 10.58 -2.00
N TRP A 195 0.79 10.26 -2.92
CA TRP A 195 1.40 11.19 -3.87
C TRP A 195 0.40 12.09 -4.64
N SER A 196 -0.80 11.58 -4.96
CA SER A 196 -1.81 12.32 -5.74
C SER A 196 -2.72 13.24 -4.91
N ASP A 197 -2.64 13.13 -3.59
CA ASP A 197 -3.52 13.83 -2.65
C ASP A 197 -2.79 14.92 -1.86
N ILE A 198 -1.51 15.13 -2.16
CA ILE A 198 -0.70 16.20 -1.58
C ILE A 198 -1.15 17.54 -2.19
N THR A 199 -1.62 18.47 -1.35
CA THR A 199 -1.96 19.84 -1.72
C THR A 199 -1.20 20.83 -0.86
N ASP A 200 -0.89 22.00 -1.42
CA ASP A 200 -0.15 23.03 -0.68
C ASP A 200 -0.90 23.48 0.58
N GLU A 201 -2.24 23.53 0.53
CA GLU A 201 -3.09 23.89 1.67
C GLU A 201 -2.97 22.86 2.80
N MET A 202 -3.06 21.57 2.47
CA MET A 202 -2.93 20.48 3.45
C MET A 202 -1.52 20.49 4.06
N VAL A 203 -0.50 20.59 3.23
CA VAL A 203 0.89 20.66 3.68
C VAL A 203 1.11 21.84 4.62
N ALA A 204 0.69 23.04 4.25
CA ALA A 204 0.85 24.24 5.07
C ALA A 204 0.15 24.10 6.44
N ALA A 205 -1.06 23.49 6.47
CA ALA A 205 -1.77 23.26 7.72
C ALA A 205 -1.03 22.29 8.64
N LEU A 206 -0.43 21.23 8.09
CA LEU A 206 0.30 20.21 8.84
C LEU A 206 1.68 20.72 9.29
N GLU A 207 2.43 21.41 8.43
CA GLU A 207 3.73 21.99 8.75
C GLU A 207 3.62 23.09 9.83
N LYS A 208 2.50 23.85 9.84
CA LYS A 208 2.20 24.83 10.91
C LYS A 208 2.08 24.16 12.30
N LYS A 209 1.72 22.87 12.35
CA LYS A 209 1.70 22.07 13.58
C LYS A 209 3.06 21.43 13.94
N GLY A 210 4.09 21.66 13.11
CA GLY A 210 5.40 21.05 13.27
C GLY A 210 5.44 19.57 12.87
N TYR A 211 4.49 19.10 12.06
CA TYR A 211 4.49 17.72 11.57
C TYR A 211 5.42 17.56 10.37
N ILE A 212 6.06 16.42 10.28
CA ILE A 212 6.90 16.04 9.13
C ILE A 212 6.02 15.37 8.09
N ILE A 213 6.13 15.80 6.84
CA ILE A 213 5.41 15.16 5.73
C ILE A 213 6.27 14.04 5.15
N PHE A 214 5.64 12.90 4.91
CA PHE A 214 6.22 11.74 4.23
C PHE A 214 5.34 11.31 3.06
N SER A 215 5.96 10.85 1.99
CA SER A 215 5.29 10.10 0.92
C SER A 215 6.15 8.92 0.52
N ALA A 216 5.54 7.76 0.34
CA ALA A 216 6.25 6.62 -0.23
C ALA A 216 6.55 6.79 -1.74
N GLY A 217 5.97 7.83 -2.36
CA GLY A 217 6.19 8.21 -3.76
C GLY A 217 5.06 7.78 -4.69
N HIS A 218 5.31 7.96 -6.00
CA HIS A 218 4.37 7.62 -7.05
C HIS A 218 4.15 6.10 -7.13
N ARG A 219 2.93 5.67 -7.50
CA ARG A 219 2.57 4.24 -7.59
C ARG A 219 3.45 3.39 -8.50
N TYR A 220 4.13 3.98 -9.48
CA TYR A 220 5.09 3.31 -10.35
C TYR A 220 6.55 3.48 -9.90
N ASP A 221 6.80 4.04 -8.72
CA ASP A 221 8.13 4.02 -8.13
C ASP A 221 8.39 2.67 -7.46
N TYR A 222 9.36 1.92 -7.94
CA TYR A 222 9.66 0.60 -7.42
C TYR A 222 10.23 0.60 -5.98
N ASN A 223 10.64 1.77 -5.46
CA ASN A 223 11.08 1.94 -4.07
C ASN A 223 9.91 2.23 -3.11
N PHE A 224 8.68 2.32 -3.61
CA PHE A 224 7.50 2.67 -2.80
C PHE A 224 7.39 1.79 -1.55
N LEU A 225 7.38 0.47 -1.72
CA LEU A 225 7.21 -0.48 -0.61
C LEU A 225 8.41 -0.46 0.35
N ALA A 226 9.62 -0.23 -0.15
CA ALA A 226 10.82 -0.09 0.66
C ALA A 226 10.78 1.17 1.55
N ARG A 227 10.36 2.32 1.01
CA ARG A 227 10.16 3.55 1.80
C ARG A 227 9.06 3.37 2.84
N GLN A 228 7.94 2.73 2.46
CA GLN A 228 6.85 2.41 3.37
C GLN A 228 7.33 1.56 4.55
N LYS A 229 8.11 0.50 4.28
CA LYS A 229 8.71 -0.36 5.32
C LYS A 229 9.61 0.44 6.25
N THR A 230 10.45 1.28 5.69
CA THR A 230 11.41 2.10 6.44
C THR A 230 10.71 3.07 7.39
N VAL A 231 9.73 3.84 6.91
CA VAL A 231 9.02 4.79 7.76
C VAL A 231 8.20 4.10 8.86
N ILE A 232 7.61 2.94 8.58
CA ILE A 232 6.92 2.14 9.61
C ILE A 232 7.90 1.62 10.65
N ALA A 233 9.10 1.18 10.25
CA ALA A 233 10.13 0.71 11.19
C ALA A 233 10.58 1.81 12.15
N LEU A 234 10.71 3.06 11.65
CA LEU A 234 11.09 4.23 12.45
C LEU A 234 10.01 4.66 13.45
N ALA A 235 8.74 4.36 13.19
CA ALA A 235 7.64 4.71 14.07
C ALA A 235 7.58 3.86 15.35
N ASP A 236 7.09 4.44 16.44
CA ASP A 236 6.80 3.74 17.70
C ASP A 236 5.32 3.40 17.83
N ALA A 237 4.46 4.25 17.27
CA ALA A 237 3.03 4.00 17.14
C ALA A 237 2.54 4.50 15.78
N THR A 238 1.40 3.97 15.37
CA THR A 238 0.79 4.33 14.09
C THR A 238 -0.69 4.66 14.25
N MET A 239 -1.20 5.50 13.37
CA MET A 239 -2.58 6.00 13.41
C MET A 239 -3.11 6.12 11.99
N SER A 240 -4.42 5.99 11.81
CA SER A 240 -5.07 6.31 10.53
C SER A 240 -6.48 6.86 10.73
N ASN A 241 -7.01 7.52 9.72
CA ASN A 241 -8.39 7.99 9.71
C ASN A 241 -9.33 7.08 8.89
N ASN A 242 -8.84 5.92 8.46
CA ASN A 242 -9.64 4.92 7.75
C ASN A 242 -8.92 3.57 7.77
N ILE A 243 -9.62 2.52 7.31
CA ILE A 243 -9.07 1.19 7.13
C ILE A 243 -8.35 1.12 5.76
N GLY A 244 -7.18 0.48 5.76
CA GLY A 244 -6.40 0.24 4.55
C GLY A 244 -5.29 -0.78 4.76
N THR A 245 -4.57 -1.11 3.71
CA THR A 245 -3.47 -2.10 3.72
C THR A 245 -2.35 -1.71 4.71
N HIS A 246 -2.20 -0.44 5.05
CA HIS A 246 -1.22 0.02 6.02
C HIS A 246 -1.40 -0.61 7.40
N ILE A 247 -2.64 -0.95 7.81
CA ILE A 247 -2.90 -1.65 9.07
C ILE A 247 -2.19 -2.99 9.09
N ALA A 248 -2.30 -3.76 7.98
CA ALA A 248 -1.58 -5.02 7.83
C ALA A 248 -0.07 -4.85 8.03
N TYR A 249 0.50 -3.82 7.42
CA TYR A 249 1.93 -3.57 7.46
C TYR A 249 2.41 -3.12 8.84
N CYS A 250 1.70 -2.18 9.47
CA CYS A 250 2.03 -1.67 10.79
C CYS A 250 1.96 -2.77 11.85
N THR A 251 0.85 -3.50 11.89
CA THR A 251 0.63 -4.56 12.89
C THR A 251 1.52 -5.78 12.68
N TYR A 252 1.80 -6.15 11.41
CA TYR A 252 2.77 -7.19 11.09
C TYR A 252 4.19 -6.82 11.59
N MET A 253 4.58 -5.56 11.47
CA MET A 253 5.85 -5.03 11.97
C MET A 253 5.84 -4.75 13.49
N GLY A 254 4.79 -5.18 14.21
CA GLY A 254 4.70 -5.06 15.68
C GLY A 254 4.36 -3.66 16.17
N LYS A 255 3.89 -2.76 15.29
CA LYS A 255 3.54 -1.39 15.68
C LYS A 255 2.09 -1.33 16.18
N PRO A 256 1.83 -0.73 17.37
CA PRO A 256 0.47 -0.44 17.78
C PRO A 256 -0.17 0.50 16.76
N HIS A 257 -1.45 0.27 16.50
CA HIS A 257 -2.21 1.06 15.53
C HIS A 257 -3.52 1.54 16.14
N TRP A 258 -3.91 2.77 15.81
CA TRP A 258 -5.17 3.38 16.22
C TRP A 258 -5.93 3.90 14.99
N ILE A 259 -7.20 3.53 14.85
CA ILE A 259 -8.06 4.02 13.78
C ILE A 259 -9.00 5.08 14.36
N VAL A 260 -8.88 6.30 13.89
CA VAL A 260 -9.81 7.40 14.20
C VAL A 260 -10.99 7.30 13.25
N ARG A 261 -12.15 6.93 13.78
CA ARG A 261 -13.38 6.82 12.99
C ARG A 261 -13.87 8.20 12.58
N GLN A 262 -13.92 8.43 11.27
CA GLN A 262 -14.54 9.63 10.68
C GLN A 262 -15.15 9.34 9.33
N GLU A 263 -16.00 10.25 8.85
CA GLU A 263 -16.54 10.15 7.50
C GLU A 263 -15.47 10.49 6.47
N VAL A 264 -15.27 9.59 5.50
CA VAL A 264 -14.39 9.81 4.35
C VAL A 264 -15.24 9.78 3.09
N LYS A 265 -15.20 10.87 2.32
CA LYS A 265 -15.96 11.06 1.08
C LYS A 265 -15.04 10.96 -0.13
N TYR A 266 -15.53 10.32 -1.17
CA TYR A 266 -14.84 10.20 -2.45
C TYR A 266 -15.69 10.84 -3.55
N SER A 267 -15.04 11.58 -4.44
CA SER A 267 -15.67 12.23 -5.60
C SER A 267 -14.82 12.05 -6.86
N SER A 268 -15.41 12.16 -8.03
CA SER A 268 -14.69 12.10 -9.30
C SER A 268 -13.94 13.40 -9.57
N LYS A 269 -12.69 13.32 -10.03
CA LYS A 269 -11.95 14.45 -10.62
C LYS A 269 -12.32 14.55 -12.10
N ASP A 270 -12.98 15.62 -12.51
CA ASP A 270 -13.28 15.95 -13.92
C ASP A 270 -13.96 14.79 -14.70
N GLY A 271 -14.83 14.02 -14.05
CA GLY A 271 -15.52 12.89 -14.65
C GLY A 271 -14.64 11.65 -14.95
N LYS A 272 -13.35 11.72 -14.66
CA LYS A 272 -12.39 10.63 -14.99
C LYS A 272 -12.37 9.47 -13.99
N GLY A 273 -12.93 9.66 -12.80
CA GLY A 273 -12.90 8.69 -11.70
C GLY A 273 -14.18 7.88 -11.52
N GLU A 274 -15.18 7.99 -12.38
CA GLU A 274 -16.50 7.38 -12.18
C GLU A 274 -16.43 5.86 -12.02
N GLY A 275 -15.60 5.18 -12.81
CA GLY A 275 -15.38 3.73 -12.67
C GLY A 275 -14.90 3.34 -11.28
N ASN A 276 -13.93 4.08 -10.74
CA ASN A 276 -13.40 3.83 -9.39
C ASN A 276 -14.41 4.21 -8.29
N LEU A 277 -15.22 5.26 -8.50
CA LEU A 277 -16.32 5.58 -7.58
C LEU A 277 -17.38 4.47 -7.54
N ASN A 278 -17.69 3.87 -8.67
CA ASN A 278 -18.61 2.74 -8.71
C ASN A 278 -18.05 1.53 -7.96
N VAL A 279 -16.74 1.27 -8.04
CA VAL A 279 -16.06 0.26 -7.23
C VAL A 279 -16.20 0.59 -5.73
N VAL A 280 -15.95 1.83 -5.32
CA VAL A 280 -16.12 2.26 -3.92
C VAL A 280 -17.56 2.05 -3.45
N LYS A 281 -18.56 2.37 -4.28
CA LYS A 281 -19.98 2.14 -3.96
C LYS A 281 -20.29 0.65 -3.83
N GLN A 282 -19.79 -0.18 -4.75
CA GLN A 282 -19.96 -1.64 -4.72
C GLN A 282 -19.38 -2.23 -3.42
N ILE A 283 -18.15 -1.85 -3.04
CA ILE A 283 -17.52 -2.31 -1.81
C ILE A 283 -18.30 -1.85 -0.56
N LYS A 284 -18.87 -0.63 -0.58
CA LYS A 284 -19.69 -0.14 0.53
C LYS A 284 -21.02 -0.89 0.69
N GLN A 285 -21.56 -1.45 -0.39
CA GLN A 285 -22.80 -2.23 -0.37
C GLN A 285 -22.57 -3.70 -0.02
N ASP A 286 -21.35 -4.18 -0.04
CA ASP A 286 -20.98 -5.56 0.30
C ASP A 286 -21.07 -5.77 1.82
N VAL A 287 -21.96 -6.65 2.24
CA VAL A 287 -22.23 -6.98 3.65
C VAL A 287 -20.98 -7.58 4.32
N SER A 288 -20.29 -8.49 3.63
CA SER A 288 -19.04 -9.08 4.15
C SER A 288 -17.98 -8.02 4.37
N SER A 289 -17.81 -7.11 3.40
CA SER A 289 -16.89 -5.97 3.52
C SER A 289 -17.24 -5.07 4.71
N ALA A 290 -18.54 -4.81 4.93
CA ALA A 290 -18.99 -3.99 6.05
C ALA A 290 -18.67 -4.64 7.40
N MET A 291 -18.93 -5.94 7.55
CA MET A 291 -18.66 -6.69 8.77
C MET A 291 -17.17 -6.77 9.10
N GLU A 292 -16.33 -7.07 8.11
CA GLU A 292 -14.87 -7.16 8.28
C GLU A 292 -14.27 -5.82 8.69
N LYS A 293 -14.72 -4.74 8.05
CA LYS A 293 -14.29 -3.38 8.40
C LYS A 293 -14.75 -2.96 9.80
N GLU A 294 -15.97 -3.31 10.16
CA GLU A 294 -16.50 -2.96 11.50
C GLU A 294 -15.72 -3.68 12.60
N GLU A 295 -15.35 -4.96 12.42
CA GLU A 295 -14.51 -5.69 13.38
C GLU A 295 -13.15 -4.99 13.54
N LEU A 296 -12.47 -4.63 12.43
CA LEU A 296 -11.21 -3.90 12.48
C LEU A 296 -11.37 -2.52 13.14
N MET A 297 -12.42 -1.76 12.76
CA MET A 297 -12.69 -0.45 13.36
C MET A 297 -12.85 -0.53 14.87
N ASN A 298 -13.55 -1.55 15.38
CA ASN A 298 -13.78 -1.72 16.80
C ASN A 298 -12.50 -2.17 17.54
N THR A 299 -11.77 -3.13 16.95
CA THR A 299 -10.51 -3.63 17.51
C THR A 299 -9.44 -2.55 17.64
N PHE A 300 -9.40 -1.63 16.67
CA PHE A 300 -8.40 -0.56 16.61
C PHE A 300 -8.95 0.83 17.03
N ALA A 301 -10.10 0.90 17.66
CA ALA A 301 -10.77 2.16 18.01
C ALA A 301 -10.06 2.98 19.09
N LYS A 302 -9.16 2.39 19.87
CA LYS A 302 -8.47 3.02 20.98
C LYS A 302 -6.96 3.08 20.76
N TYR A 303 -6.36 4.19 21.16
CA TYR A 303 -4.91 4.28 21.25
C TYR A 303 -4.38 3.33 22.35
N ASN A 304 -3.34 2.57 22.00
CA ASN A 304 -2.58 1.73 22.92
C ASN A 304 -1.09 1.99 22.70
N GLU A 305 -0.28 1.90 23.77
CA GLU A 305 1.18 2.08 23.66
C GLU A 305 1.88 0.91 23.00
N TYR A 306 1.25 -0.27 22.99
CA TYR A 306 1.76 -1.48 22.34
C TYR A 306 0.65 -2.20 21.60
N LEU A 307 1.05 -3.00 20.63
CA LEU A 307 0.13 -3.88 19.90
C LEU A 307 -0.42 -4.95 20.84
N THR A 308 -1.73 -4.92 21.10
CA THR A 308 -2.38 -5.91 21.96
C THR A 308 -2.50 -7.26 21.24
N ASP A 309 -2.66 -8.34 22.03
CA ASP A 309 -2.87 -9.69 21.48
C ASP A 309 -4.16 -9.76 20.64
N GLU A 310 -5.22 -9.06 21.06
CA GLU A 310 -6.45 -8.94 20.29
C GLU A 310 -6.20 -8.26 18.94
N GLN A 311 -5.53 -7.11 18.92
CA GLN A 311 -5.19 -6.40 17.68
C GLN A 311 -4.33 -7.27 16.76
N ARG A 312 -3.34 -7.97 17.29
CA ARG A 312 -2.51 -8.90 16.54
C ARG A 312 -3.31 -10.06 15.97
N SER A 313 -4.20 -10.65 16.77
CA SER A 313 -5.03 -11.79 16.37
C SER A 313 -6.00 -11.40 15.25
N VAL A 314 -6.71 -10.29 15.41
CA VAL A 314 -7.66 -9.81 14.39
C VAL A 314 -6.93 -9.39 13.10
N ALA A 315 -5.77 -8.72 13.21
CA ALA A 315 -4.96 -8.39 12.06
C ALA A 315 -4.44 -9.65 11.33
N SER A 316 -3.94 -10.65 12.08
CA SER A 316 -3.47 -11.91 11.49
C SER A 316 -4.60 -12.66 10.79
N LYS A 317 -5.80 -12.70 11.38
CA LYS A 317 -7.00 -13.30 10.80
C LYS A 317 -7.31 -12.77 9.39
N TYR A 318 -7.25 -11.45 9.20
CA TYR A 318 -7.55 -10.83 7.92
C TYR A 318 -6.34 -10.82 6.99
N PHE A 319 -5.17 -10.47 7.50
CA PHE A 319 -4.00 -10.21 6.67
C PHE A 319 -3.01 -11.37 6.57
N GLY A 320 -3.30 -12.51 7.22
CA GLY A 320 -2.60 -13.77 7.00
C GLY A 320 -1.13 -13.75 7.41
N PHE A 321 -0.80 -13.30 8.62
CA PHE A 321 0.59 -13.21 9.08
C PHE A 321 1.32 -14.55 9.07
N GLU A 322 0.60 -15.65 9.28
CA GLU A 322 1.10 -17.02 9.22
C GLU A 322 1.43 -17.52 7.81
N TYR A 323 0.97 -16.81 6.76
CA TYR A 323 1.19 -17.22 5.36
C TYR A 323 2.47 -16.63 4.75
N VAL A 324 3.28 -15.88 5.50
CA VAL A 324 4.57 -15.40 4.97
C VAL A 324 5.47 -16.56 4.58
N ARG A 325 6.26 -16.39 3.53
CA ARG A 325 7.07 -17.42 2.91
C ARG A 325 8.55 -17.13 3.10
N THR A 326 9.37 -18.19 3.22
CA THR A 326 10.82 -18.05 3.10
C THR A 326 11.20 -17.71 1.65
N PRO A 327 12.44 -17.22 1.39
CA PRO A 327 12.91 -16.98 0.03
C PRO A 327 12.76 -18.18 -0.91
N GLU A 328 13.05 -19.39 -0.41
CA GLU A 328 12.97 -20.66 -1.14
C GLU A 328 11.51 -21.00 -1.49
N GLN A 329 10.62 -20.94 -0.50
CA GLN A 329 9.19 -21.18 -0.70
C GLN A 329 8.58 -20.16 -1.67
N MET A 330 8.97 -18.86 -1.55
CA MET A 330 8.52 -17.83 -2.47
C MET A 330 9.05 -18.10 -3.88
N ARG A 331 10.30 -18.54 -4.03
CA ARG A 331 10.86 -18.89 -5.33
C ARG A 331 10.08 -20.03 -6.00
N GLU A 332 9.69 -21.08 -5.27
CA GLU A 332 8.88 -22.18 -5.78
C GLU A 332 7.49 -21.71 -6.25
N ILE A 333 6.88 -20.76 -5.53
CA ILE A 333 5.59 -20.19 -5.91
C ILE A 333 5.68 -19.35 -7.18
N LEU A 334 6.77 -18.61 -7.37
CA LEU A 334 6.89 -17.62 -8.44
C LEU A 334 7.41 -18.18 -9.77
N LEU A 335 8.07 -19.32 -9.78
CA LEU A 335 8.63 -20.01 -10.95
C LEU A 335 7.71 -21.11 -11.46
#